data_d622fc2a8e7b33ce4b1e3ee45bb91f7e
#
_entry.id   d622fc2a8e7b33ce4b1e3ee45bb91f7e
#
_cell.length_a   1.000
_cell.length_b   1.000
_cell.length_c   1.000
_cell.angle_alpha   90.00
_cell.angle_beta   90.00
_cell.angle_gamma   90.00
#
_symmetry.space_group_name_H-M   'P 1'
#
loop_
_entity.id
_entity.type
_entity.pdbx_description
1 polymer ?
#
loop_
_entity_poly.entity_id
_entity_poly.type
_entity_poly.pdbx_seq_one_letter_code
_entity_poly.pdbx_strand_id
1 'polypeptide(L)'
;MFAFFRRPLFKRARLFLLCAGLFSKCRLKPLFNPLETHCAMKPHTLTLCLLLTAAAVYLCCGIGFGAWESPLAMDETVRQIRLPRIYTALLVGAGLSASGAALQALFENPLADPSLIGTSGGAALGVIVLLALGGGTIGVPTAAFFGALGVCLLILAVHKLLGGGTLGLLVLGFVLSAFSGAVVSMILFLSDDLVLRSATTWLSGSLAEAGFSSPVAAIAVMLPGFLILLSAGRRLDVLMTGEDTASSMGVSVGALRVQTVIGAALMTGAAVSLSGIIGFLGMMIPNVLAQTVGGSRRKLIALSAWLGAVFLMVVDGAARWLTYPVDLPVGIVIALLGGPFFMYLFIKPLKSR
;
A
#
# COMPACT_ATOMS: atom_id res chain seq x y z
N MET A 1 26.29 -27.45 -3.08
CA MET A 1 24.98 -26.88 -3.48
C MET A 1 24.92 -25.35 -3.37
N PHE A 2 25.86 -24.67 -2.72
CA PHE A 2 25.91 -23.21 -2.53
C PHE A 2 26.71 -22.41 -3.60
N ALA A 3 27.41 -23.07 -4.50
CA ALA A 3 28.31 -22.41 -5.48
C ALA A 3 27.64 -21.99 -6.80
N PHE A 4 26.43 -22.48 -7.08
CA PHE A 4 25.74 -22.23 -8.35
C PHE A 4 24.92 -20.91 -8.37
N PHE A 5 24.69 -20.31 -7.19
CA PHE A 5 23.85 -19.09 -7.05
C PHE A 5 24.63 -17.76 -7.15
N ARG A 6 25.95 -17.77 -7.23
CA ARG A 6 26.77 -16.55 -7.03
C ARG A 6 27.01 -15.68 -8.27
N ARG A 7 26.76 -16.10 -9.49
CA ARG A 7 27.14 -15.31 -10.69
C ARG A 7 26.03 -14.58 -11.43
N PRO A 8 24.77 -15.00 -11.53
CA PRO A 8 23.75 -14.21 -12.23
C PRO A 8 23.09 -13.10 -11.38
N LEU A 9 23.02 -13.23 -10.05
CA LEU A 9 22.35 -12.29 -9.16
C LEU A 9 23.03 -10.90 -9.11
N PHE A 10 24.37 -10.85 -9.07
CA PHE A 10 25.11 -9.60 -8.96
C PHE A 10 25.09 -8.74 -10.23
N LYS A 11 25.03 -9.31 -11.42
CA LYS A 11 24.90 -8.57 -12.68
C LYS A 11 23.48 -7.98 -12.86
N ARG A 12 22.46 -8.67 -12.37
CA ARG A 12 21.06 -8.25 -12.48
C ARG A 12 20.68 -7.20 -11.44
N ALA A 13 21.25 -7.24 -10.25
CA ALA A 13 21.06 -6.22 -9.21
C ALA A 13 21.60 -4.83 -9.61
N ARG A 14 22.57 -4.72 -10.52
CA ARG A 14 23.05 -3.43 -11.04
C ARG A 14 22.01 -2.69 -11.88
N LEU A 15 21.09 -3.37 -12.55
CA LEU A 15 19.99 -2.71 -13.28
C LEU A 15 18.97 -2.09 -12.32
N PHE A 16 18.74 -2.72 -11.18
CA PHE A 16 17.81 -2.21 -10.16
C PHE A 16 18.36 -0.93 -9.48
N LEU A 17 19.67 -0.87 -9.25
CA LEU A 17 20.37 0.31 -8.73
C LEU A 17 20.44 1.46 -9.74
N LEU A 18 20.38 1.19 -11.04
CA LEU A 18 20.31 2.22 -12.09
C LEU A 18 18.94 2.90 -12.15
N CYS A 19 17.84 2.19 -11.90
CA CYS A 19 16.52 2.80 -11.74
C CYS A 19 16.44 3.67 -10.49
N ALA A 20 17.08 3.29 -9.39
CA ALA A 20 17.20 4.11 -8.18
C ALA A 20 18.12 5.32 -8.37
N GLY A 21 19.14 5.22 -9.24
CA GLY A 21 20.10 6.29 -9.55
C GLY A 21 19.54 7.45 -10.38
N LEU A 22 18.45 7.23 -11.12
CA LEU A 22 17.75 8.29 -11.87
C LEU A 22 17.06 9.32 -10.95
N PHE A 23 16.79 8.96 -9.68
CA PHE A 23 16.20 9.86 -8.70
C PHE A 23 17.21 10.73 -7.93
N SER A 24 18.52 10.49 -8.05
CA SER A 24 19.55 11.16 -7.23
C SER A 24 20.03 12.52 -7.78
N LYS A 25 19.59 12.97 -8.94
CA LYS A 25 20.04 14.25 -9.57
C LYS A 25 19.10 15.43 -9.40
N CYS A 26 18.01 15.33 -8.63
CA CYS A 26 17.20 16.50 -8.28
C CYS A 26 17.84 17.26 -7.11
N ARG A 27 18.46 18.42 -7.41
CA ARG A 27 19.00 19.35 -6.43
C ARG A 27 17.91 19.80 -5.45
N LEU A 28 18.16 19.60 -4.16
CA LEU A 28 17.43 20.18 -3.05
C LEU A 28 17.42 21.71 -3.18
N LYS A 29 16.27 22.30 -3.42
CA LYS A 29 16.01 23.71 -3.12
C LYS A 29 15.35 23.78 -1.74
N PRO A 30 15.73 24.79 -0.90
CA PRO A 30 15.21 24.88 0.46
C PRO A 30 13.73 25.19 0.49
N LEU A 31 13.04 24.48 1.39
CA LEU A 31 11.66 24.73 1.79
C LEU A 31 11.57 26.12 2.44
N PHE A 32 10.77 26.97 1.90
CA PHE A 32 9.92 28.00 2.50
C PHE A 32 9.63 29.07 1.46
N ASN A 33 8.56 28.86 0.68
CA ASN A 33 7.80 29.96 0.10
C ASN A 33 6.32 29.56 0.03
N PRO A 34 5.45 30.05 0.95
CA PRO A 34 4.06 29.61 1.08
C PRO A 34 3.10 30.19 0.04
N LEU A 35 3.55 30.90 -0.98
CA LEU A 35 2.70 31.68 -1.90
C LEU A 35 2.72 31.24 -3.37
N GLU A 36 3.28 30.10 -3.74
CA GLU A 36 3.09 29.58 -5.11
C GLU A 36 1.88 28.65 -5.20
N THR A 37 0.70 29.28 -5.22
CA THR A 37 -0.57 28.73 -5.63
C THR A 37 -0.53 28.33 -7.11
N HIS A 38 -1.09 27.15 -7.43
CA HIS A 38 -1.37 26.66 -8.78
C HIS A 38 -0.19 26.17 -9.63
N CYS A 39 0.60 25.23 -9.14
CA CYS A 39 1.30 24.36 -10.06
C CYS A 39 0.38 23.18 -10.44
N ALA A 40 -0.48 23.39 -11.42
CA ALA A 40 -1.02 22.29 -12.21
C ALA A 40 0.18 21.48 -12.71
N MET A 41 0.18 20.17 -12.57
CA MET A 41 1.21 19.33 -13.17
C MET A 41 1.35 19.75 -14.63
N LYS A 42 2.55 20.14 -15.03
CA LYS A 42 2.82 20.55 -16.41
C LYS A 42 2.37 19.41 -17.33
N PRO A 43 1.69 19.67 -18.44
CA PRO A 43 1.18 18.61 -19.32
C PRO A 43 2.27 17.60 -19.72
N HIS A 44 3.51 18.05 -19.86
CA HIS A 44 4.67 17.20 -20.18
C HIS A 44 5.01 16.20 -19.05
N THR A 45 4.79 16.55 -17.77
CA THR A 45 4.97 15.62 -16.64
C THR A 45 3.88 14.54 -16.64
N LEU A 46 2.65 14.91 -16.95
CA LEU A 46 1.55 13.95 -17.06
C LEU A 46 1.78 12.97 -18.21
N THR A 47 2.18 13.48 -19.39
CA THR A 47 2.47 12.62 -20.56
C THR A 47 3.66 11.70 -20.28
N LEU A 48 4.72 12.18 -19.63
CA LEU A 48 5.86 11.37 -19.24
C LEU A 48 5.45 10.26 -18.24
N CYS A 49 4.64 10.58 -17.24
CA CYS A 49 4.12 9.61 -16.29
C CYS A 49 3.28 8.53 -17.00
N LEU A 50 2.41 8.91 -17.93
CA LEU A 50 1.59 7.97 -18.70
C LEU A 50 2.46 7.07 -19.58
N LEU A 51 3.46 7.63 -20.26
CA LEU A 51 4.39 6.85 -21.09
C LEU A 51 5.22 5.88 -20.27
N LEU A 52 5.72 6.31 -19.10
CA LEU A 52 6.47 5.43 -18.19
C LEU A 52 5.57 4.31 -17.65
N THR A 53 4.31 4.61 -17.33
CA THR A 53 3.36 3.59 -16.88
C THR A 53 3.06 2.60 -17.99
N ALA A 54 2.80 3.06 -19.21
CA ALA A 54 2.53 2.19 -20.36
C ALA A 54 3.74 1.28 -20.66
N ALA A 55 4.96 1.84 -20.62
CA ALA A 55 6.20 1.08 -20.79
C ALA A 55 6.39 0.03 -19.68
N ALA A 56 6.13 0.40 -18.43
CA ALA A 56 6.22 -0.52 -17.29
C ALA A 56 5.17 -1.65 -17.40
N VAL A 57 3.93 -1.34 -17.77
CA VAL A 57 2.87 -2.34 -18.02
C VAL A 57 3.30 -3.28 -19.14
N TYR A 58 3.79 -2.75 -20.26
CA TYR A 58 4.25 -3.56 -21.39
C TYR A 58 5.38 -4.51 -20.99
N LEU A 59 6.38 -4.01 -20.26
CA LEU A 59 7.50 -4.82 -19.77
C LEU A 59 7.04 -5.90 -18.77
N CYS A 60 6.20 -5.54 -17.79
CA CYS A 60 5.69 -6.47 -16.79
C CYS A 60 4.75 -7.53 -17.37
N CYS A 61 3.98 -7.18 -18.42
CA CYS A 61 3.19 -8.17 -19.18
C CYS A 61 4.09 -9.21 -19.85
N GLY A 62 5.23 -8.79 -20.40
CA GLY A 62 6.17 -9.69 -21.07
C GLY A 62 6.96 -10.59 -20.13
N ILE A 63 7.06 -10.24 -18.85
CA ILE A 63 7.79 -11.05 -17.86
C ILE A 63 6.98 -12.29 -17.50
N GLY A 64 7.49 -13.46 -17.91
CA GLY A 64 6.91 -14.78 -17.66
C GLY A 64 7.94 -15.74 -17.08
N PHE A 65 7.69 -17.00 -17.20
CA PHE A 65 8.45 -18.13 -16.65
C PHE A 65 9.95 -18.09 -16.99
N GLY A 66 10.71 -17.19 -16.34
CA GLY A 66 12.17 -17.07 -16.51
C GLY A 66 12.63 -16.39 -17.81
N ALA A 67 11.74 -16.16 -18.77
CA ALA A 67 12.02 -15.49 -20.05
C ALA A 67 11.06 -14.33 -20.28
N TRP A 68 11.48 -13.38 -21.11
CA TRP A 68 10.61 -12.31 -21.58
C TRP A 68 9.99 -12.71 -22.93
N GLU A 69 8.67 -12.60 -22.99
CA GLU A 69 7.89 -12.81 -24.22
C GLU A 69 7.17 -11.53 -24.62
N SER A 70 7.09 -11.25 -25.92
CA SER A 70 6.37 -10.08 -26.38
C SER A 70 4.87 -10.20 -26.03
N PRO A 71 4.26 -9.21 -25.35
CA PRO A 71 2.83 -9.23 -25.04
C PRO A 71 1.92 -9.37 -26.26
N LEU A 72 2.42 -9.00 -27.46
CA LEU A 72 1.68 -9.10 -28.74
C LEU A 72 1.69 -10.51 -29.32
N ALA A 73 2.67 -11.34 -28.95
CA ALA A 73 2.82 -12.73 -29.46
C ALA A 73 2.44 -13.78 -28.38
N MET A 74 1.84 -13.36 -27.29
CA MET A 74 1.53 -14.18 -26.13
C MET A 74 0.25 -14.99 -26.34
N ASP A 75 0.25 -16.26 -25.92
CA ASP A 75 -0.95 -17.11 -25.92
C ASP A 75 -2.06 -16.52 -25.07
N GLU A 76 -3.30 -16.68 -25.49
CA GLU A 76 -4.49 -16.16 -24.81
C GLU A 76 -4.59 -16.69 -23.37
N THR A 77 -4.25 -17.95 -23.12
CA THR A 77 -4.23 -18.56 -21.77
C THR A 77 -3.26 -17.85 -20.83
N VAL A 78 -2.04 -17.55 -21.33
CA VAL A 78 -1.02 -16.82 -20.57
C VAL A 78 -1.46 -15.38 -20.28
N ARG A 79 -2.12 -14.76 -21.25
CA ARG A 79 -2.67 -13.41 -21.13
C ARG A 79 -3.77 -13.33 -20.09
N GLN A 80 -4.66 -14.32 -20.02
CA GLN A 80 -5.73 -14.39 -19.01
C GLN A 80 -5.22 -14.58 -17.58
N ILE A 81 -4.02 -15.10 -17.39
CA ILE A 81 -3.38 -15.21 -16.08
C ILE A 81 -2.61 -13.94 -15.71
N ARG A 82 -1.88 -13.35 -16.66
CA ARG A 82 -0.97 -12.21 -16.38
C ARG A 82 -1.70 -10.87 -16.25
N LEU A 83 -2.71 -10.61 -17.05
CA LEU A 83 -3.42 -9.33 -17.02
C LEU A 83 -4.16 -9.08 -15.70
N PRO A 84 -4.94 -10.04 -15.14
CA PRO A 84 -5.57 -9.83 -13.83
C PRO A 84 -4.57 -9.53 -12.73
N ARG A 85 -3.42 -10.19 -12.74
CA ARG A 85 -2.35 -9.97 -11.76
C ARG A 85 -1.80 -8.54 -11.83
N ILE A 86 -1.61 -8.01 -13.05
CA ILE A 86 -1.15 -6.63 -13.26
C ILE A 86 -2.20 -5.63 -12.78
N TYR A 87 -3.47 -5.81 -13.15
CA TYR A 87 -4.54 -4.93 -12.67
C TYR A 87 -4.66 -4.95 -11.15
N THR A 88 -4.56 -6.11 -10.54
CA THR A 88 -4.58 -6.25 -9.08
C THR A 88 -3.39 -5.56 -8.44
N ALA A 89 -2.17 -5.72 -8.99
CA ALA A 89 -1.00 -5.00 -8.51
C ALA A 89 -1.18 -3.48 -8.56
N LEU A 90 -1.73 -2.95 -9.66
CA LEU A 90 -2.00 -1.53 -9.82
C LEU A 90 -3.01 -1.02 -8.78
N LEU A 91 -4.11 -1.75 -8.58
CA LEU A 91 -5.15 -1.38 -7.60
C LEU A 91 -4.62 -1.43 -6.17
N VAL A 92 -3.98 -2.52 -5.79
CA VAL A 92 -3.42 -2.72 -4.44
C VAL A 92 -2.36 -1.66 -4.13
N GLY A 93 -1.44 -1.44 -5.07
CA GLY A 93 -0.40 -0.43 -4.94
C GLY A 93 -0.96 0.98 -4.78
N ALA A 94 -1.97 1.33 -5.58
CA ALA A 94 -2.67 2.61 -5.47
C ALA A 94 -3.38 2.76 -4.13
N GLY A 95 -4.10 1.72 -3.71
CA GLY A 95 -4.88 1.72 -2.48
C GLY A 95 -4.05 1.93 -1.24
N LEU A 96 -3.01 1.12 -1.07
CA LEU A 96 -2.12 1.20 0.09
C LEU A 96 -1.37 2.53 0.14
N SER A 97 -0.83 2.99 -1.00
CA SER A 97 -0.02 4.21 -1.03
C SER A 97 -0.85 5.48 -0.86
N ALA A 98 -2.06 5.56 -1.42
CA ALA A 98 -2.96 6.69 -1.22
C ALA A 98 -3.43 6.78 0.24
N SER A 99 -3.81 5.64 0.84
CA SER A 99 -4.18 5.54 2.25
C SER A 99 -3.04 5.98 3.15
N GLY A 100 -1.83 5.49 2.88
CA GLY A 100 -0.64 5.87 3.62
C GLY A 100 -0.37 7.36 3.58
N ALA A 101 -0.44 7.99 2.41
CA ALA A 101 -0.24 9.44 2.25
C ALA A 101 -1.25 10.27 3.07
N ALA A 102 -2.51 9.84 3.11
CA ALA A 102 -3.55 10.51 3.88
C ALA A 102 -3.37 10.33 5.39
N LEU A 103 -3.01 9.11 5.83
CA LEU A 103 -2.78 8.81 7.25
C LEU A 103 -1.52 9.44 7.79
N GLN A 104 -0.44 9.54 7.00
CA GLN A 104 0.76 10.30 7.37
C GLN A 104 0.45 11.76 7.64
N ALA A 105 -0.43 12.36 6.84
CA ALA A 105 -0.88 13.72 7.07
C ALA A 105 -1.80 13.83 8.29
N LEU A 106 -2.72 12.87 8.50
CA LEU A 106 -3.64 12.87 9.63
C LEU A 106 -2.91 12.71 10.98
N PHE A 107 -1.93 11.81 11.03
CA PHE A 107 -1.15 11.53 12.25
C PHE A 107 0.07 12.43 12.42
N GLU A 108 0.32 13.35 11.47
CA GLU A 108 1.52 14.19 11.42
C GLU A 108 2.81 13.36 11.59
N ASN A 109 2.77 12.11 11.11
CA ASN A 109 3.84 11.15 11.28
C ASN A 109 4.20 10.49 9.95
N PRO A 110 5.42 10.70 9.43
CA PRO A 110 5.87 10.08 8.18
C PRO A 110 5.96 8.55 8.24
N LEU A 111 5.96 7.97 9.43
CA LEU A 111 6.00 6.53 9.66
C LEU A 111 4.60 5.91 9.75
N ALA A 112 3.53 6.70 9.58
CA ALA A 112 2.18 6.15 9.61
C ALA A 112 1.93 5.25 8.40
N ASP A 113 1.36 4.08 8.69
CA ASP A 113 0.99 3.04 7.73
C ASP A 113 -0.50 2.72 7.87
N PRO A 114 -1.18 2.32 6.80
CA PRO A 114 -2.60 1.94 6.89
C PRO A 114 -2.93 0.84 7.90
N SER A 115 -1.97 -0.01 8.26
CA SER A 115 -2.15 -1.02 9.30
C SER A 115 -2.43 -0.45 10.70
N LEU A 116 -1.98 0.79 10.96
CA LEU A 116 -2.18 1.47 12.25
C LEU A 116 -3.64 1.78 12.60
N ILE A 117 -4.52 1.81 11.60
CA ILE A 117 -5.96 1.95 11.82
C ILE A 117 -6.69 0.59 11.92
N GLY A 118 -5.95 -0.49 12.18
CA GLY A 118 -6.49 -1.81 12.42
C GLY A 118 -6.95 -2.59 11.19
N THR A 119 -6.79 -2.03 9.99
CA THR A 119 -7.29 -2.66 8.74
C THR A 119 -6.65 -4.02 8.47
N SER A 120 -5.34 -4.15 8.61
CA SER A 120 -4.63 -5.41 8.35
C SER A 120 -4.95 -6.47 9.40
N GLY A 121 -4.98 -6.09 10.69
CA GLY A 121 -5.37 -7.00 11.77
C GLY A 121 -6.82 -7.48 11.67
N GLY A 122 -7.72 -6.55 11.30
CA GLY A 122 -9.13 -6.88 11.06
C GLY A 122 -9.33 -7.81 9.87
N ALA A 123 -8.63 -7.54 8.76
CA ALA A 123 -8.65 -8.41 7.58
C ALA A 123 -8.16 -9.83 7.91
N ALA A 124 -7.02 -9.92 8.62
CA ALA A 124 -6.48 -11.20 9.09
C ALA A 124 -7.50 -11.96 9.94
N LEU A 125 -8.09 -11.27 10.92
CA LEU A 125 -9.11 -11.87 11.79
C LEU A 125 -10.30 -12.41 10.98
N GLY A 126 -10.84 -11.61 10.05
CA GLY A 126 -11.96 -12.02 9.21
C GLY A 126 -11.67 -13.27 8.38
N VAL A 127 -10.48 -13.32 7.75
CA VAL A 127 -10.06 -14.47 6.92
C VAL A 127 -9.80 -15.71 7.76
N ILE A 128 -9.08 -15.57 8.87
CA ILE A 128 -8.71 -16.72 9.71
C ILE A 128 -9.95 -17.32 10.37
N VAL A 129 -10.90 -16.51 10.82
CA VAL A 129 -12.20 -17.00 11.31
C VAL A 129 -12.95 -17.75 10.20
N LEU A 130 -12.99 -17.21 8.98
CA LEU A 130 -13.63 -17.90 7.85
C LEU A 130 -13.00 -19.26 7.56
N LEU A 131 -11.67 -19.32 7.50
CA LEU A 131 -10.93 -20.56 7.22
C LEU A 131 -11.11 -21.59 8.33
N ALA A 132 -11.09 -21.16 9.60
CA ALA A 132 -11.31 -22.04 10.75
C ALA A 132 -12.74 -22.60 10.82
N LEU A 133 -13.73 -21.88 10.29
CA LEU A 133 -15.12 -22.36 10.17
C LEU A 133 -15.36 -23.24 8.94
N GLY A 134 -14.32 -23.64 8.22
CA GLY A 134 -14.40 -24.53 7.07
C GLY A 134 -14.76 -23.83 5.76
N GLY A 135 -14.58 -22.52 5.68
CA GLY A 135 -14.82 -21.74 4.46
C GLY A 135 -16.30 -21.38 4.29
N GLY A 136 -17.18 -21.50 3.99
CA GLY A 136 -18.59 -21.13 3.82
C GLY A 136 -18.87 -20.52 2.44
N THR A 137 -20.07 -19.96 2.30
CA THR A 137 -20.53 -19.31 1.06
C THR A 137 -19.86 -17.94 0.82
N ILE A 138 -19.19 -17.40 1.84
CA ILE A 138 -18.51 -16.12 1.80
C ILE A 138 -17.06 -16.36 1.33
N GLY A 139 -16.64 -15.66 0.27
CA GLY A 139 -15.27 -15.76 -0.21
C GLY A 139 -14.25 -15.06 0.71
N VAL A 140 -13.00 -15.53 0.67
CA VAL A 140 -11.86 -14.95 1.43
C VAL A 140 -11.74 -13.42 1.23
N PRO A 141 -11.85 -12.85 0.00
CA PRO A 141 -11.80 -11.41 -0.19
C PRO A 141 -12.90 -10.66 0.55
N THR A 142 -14.09 -11.20 0.60
CA THR A 142 -15.24 -10.60 1.30
C THR A 142 -15.01 -10.59 2.81
N ALA A 143 -14.55 -11.71 3.38
CA ALA A 143 -14.22 -11.81 4.80
C ALA A 143 -13.08 -10.85 5.19
N ALA A 144 -12.05 -10.74 4.37
CA ALA A 144 -10.95 -9.78 4.56
C ALA A 144 -11.46 -8.34 4.58
N PHE A 145 -12.28 -7.95 3.61
CA PHE A 145 -12.81 -6.60 3.50
C PHE A 145 -13.68 -6.22 4.71
N PHE A 146 -14.66 -7.06 5.04
CA PHE A 146 -15.55 -6.80 6.18
C PHE A 146 -14.82 -6.88 7.52
N GLY A 147 -13.83 -7.75 7.66
CA GLY A 147 -12.97 -7.80 8.84
C GLY A 147 -12.17 -6.50 9.01
N ALA A 148 -11.54 -6.00 7.94
CA ALA A 148 -10.82 -4.73 7.94
C ALA A 148 -11.73 -3.55 8.31
N LEU A 149 -12.89 -3.47 7.64
CA LEU A 149 -13.85 -2.38 7.87
C LEU A 149 -14.45 -2.46 9.28
N GLY A 150 -14.78 -3.67 9.77
CA GLY A 150 -15.35 -3.88 11.10
C GLY A 150 -14.44 -3.41 12.22
N VAL A 151 -13.15 -3.79 12.19
CA VAL A 151 -12.18 -3.33 13.18
C VAL A 151 -11.96 -1.82 13.08
N CYS A 152 -11.89 -1.26 11.88
CA CYS A 152 -11.76 0.17 11.68
C CYS A 152 -12.96 0.95 12.23
N LEU A 153 -14.20 0.49 12.00
CA LEU A 153 -15.41 1.09 12.54
C LEU A 153 -15.47 0.96 14.06
N LEU A 154 -15.01 -0.16 14.61
CA LEU A 154 -14.90 -0.37 16.06
C LEU A 154 -13.93 0.66 16.68
N ILE A 155 -12.76 0.87 16.04
CA ILE A 155 -11.78 1.89 16.48
C ILE A 155 -12.44 3.28 16.50
N LEU A 156 -13.15 3.66 15.43
CA LEU A 156 -13.85 4.95 15.36
C LEU A 156 -14.95 5.08 16.43
N ALA A 157 -15.70 4.01 16.68
CA ALA A 157 -16.76 4.00 17.70
C ALA A 157 -16.18 4.16 19.11
N VAL A 158 -15.15 3.38 19.45
CA VAL A 158 -14.46 3.47 20.75
C VAL A 158 -13.79 4.84 20.91
N HIS A 159 -13.12 5.35 19.86
CA HIS A 159 -12.52 6.67 19.88
C HIS A 159 -13.56 7.79 20.11
N LYS A 160 -14.74 7.68 19.54
CA LYS A 160 -15.85 8.64 19.77
C LYS A 160 -16.31 8.64 21.22
N LEU A 161 -16.29 7.48 21.88
CA LEU A 161 -16.71 7.34 23.28
C LEU A 161 -15.63 7.82 24.26
N LEU A 162 -14.36 7.50 24.02
CA LEU A 162 -13.25 7.77 24.93
C LEU A 162 -12.58 9.13 24.68
N GLY A 163 -12.67 9.66 23.45
CA GLY A 163 -11.92 10.86 23.06
C GLY A 163 -10.44 10.58 22.84
N GLY A 164 -9.59 11.56 23.13
CA GLY A 164 -8.12 11.38 23.09
C GLY A 164 -7.42 11.93 21.84
N GLY A 165 -8.14 12.65 20.99
CA GLY A 165 -7.55 13.32 19.82
C GLY A 165 -6.94 12.34 18.81
N THR A 166 -6.01 12.82 17.99
CA THR A 166 -5.35 12.01 16.96
C THR A 166 -4.46 10.92 17.56
N LEU A 167 -3.83 11.18 18.73
CA LEU A 167 -3.02 10.20 19.44
C LEU A 167 -3.87 9.04 19.98
N GLY A 168 -5.06 9.32 20.53
CA GLY A 168 -5.99 8.30 21.02
C GLY A 168 -6.42 7.35 19.90
N LEU A 169 -6.66 7.85 18.70
CA LEU A 169 -6.98 7.03 17.53
C LEU A 169 -5.83 6.07 17.17
N LEU A 170 -4.59 6.56 17.19
CA LEU A 170 -3.41 5.75 16.89
C LEU A 170 -3.19 4.65 17.93
N VAL A 171 -3.32 4.98 19.23
CA VAL A 171 -3.18 4.01 20.33
C VAL A 171 -4.25 2.94 20.25
N LEU A 172 -5.52 3.31 19.99
CA LEU A 172 -6.61 2.35 19.81
C LEU A 172 -6.38 1.43 18.61
N GLY A 173 -5.89 1.99 17.50
CA GLY A 173 -5.52 1.21 16.32
C GLY A 173 -4.44 0.17 16.61
N PHE A 174 -3.39 0.58 17.33
CA PHE A 174 -2.32 -0.33 17.76
C PHE A 174 -2.84 -1.45 18.69
N VAL A 175 -3.59 -1.09 19.73
CA VAL A 175 -4.14 -2.06 20.69
C VAL A 175 -5.07 -3.06 20.02
N LEU A 176 -6.00 -2.59 19.17
CA LEU A 176 -6.93 -3.50 18.46
C LEU A 176 -6.23 -4.35 17.40
N SER A 177 -5.19 -3.84 16.75
CA SER A 177 -4.36 -4.64 15.84
C SER A 177 -3.62 -5.75 16.59
N ALA A 178 -3.02 -5.43 17.75
CA ALA A 178 -2.34 -6.41 18.60
C ALA A 178 -3.31 -7.46 19.13
N PHE A 179 -4.50 -7.04 19.59
CA PHE A 179 -5.55 -7.95 20.03
C PHE A 179 -6.03 -8.87 18.90
N SER A 180 -6.30 -8.33 17.71
CA SER A 180 -6.66 -9.13 16.52
C SER A 180 -5.57 -10.14 16.20
N GLY A 181 -4.30 -9.74 16.25
CA GLY A 181 -3.15 -10.63 16.04
C GLY A 181 -3.08 -11.77 17.06
N ALA A 182 -3.35 -11.49 18.34
CA ALA A 182 -3.41 -12.51 19.38
C ALA A 182 -4.54 -13.51 19.15
N VAL A 183 -5.74 -13.03 18.76
CA VAL A 183 -6.88 -13.91 18.42
C VAL A 183 -6.57 -14.77 17.19
N VAL A 184 -5.99 -14.17 16.15
CA VAL A 184 -5.52 -14.91 14.96
C VAL A 184 -4.53 -16.00 15.34
N SER A 185 -3.52 -15.69 16.16
CA SER A 185 -2.54 -16.68 16.62
C SER A 185 -3.17 -17.80 17.43
N MET A 186 -4.14 -17.49 18.28
CA MET A 186 -4.88 -18.49 19.06
C MET A 186 -5.68 -19.44 18.15
N ILE A 187 -6.39 -18.89 17.15
CA ILE A 187 -7.15 -19.71 16.20
C ILE A 187 -6.21 -20.62 15.40
N LEU A 188 -5.10 -20.10 14.89
CA LEU A 188 -4.13 -20.86 14.12
C LEU A 188 -3.47 -21.98 14.94
N PHE A 189 -3.22 -21.74 16.23
CA PHE A 189 -2.68 -22.76 17.14
C PHE A 189 -3.64 -23.94 17.36
N LEU A 190 -4.94 -23.68 17.27
CA LEU A 190 -6.00 -24.69 17.43
C LEU A 190 -6.46 -25.31 16.09
N SER A 191 -5.93 -24.83 14.96
CA SER A 191 -6.37 -25.23 13.62
C SER A 191 -5.54 -26.38 13.06
N ASP A 192 -6.11 -27.05 12.07
CA ASP A 192 -5.43 -28.10 11.30
C ASP A 192 -4.34 -27.53 10.37
N ASP A 193 -3.41 -28.38 9.95
CA ASP A 193 -2.30 -28.03 9.05
C ASP A 193 -2.75 -27.39 7.73
N LEU A 194 -3.91 -27.79 7.20
CA LEU A 194 -4.45 -27.22 5.96
C LEU A 194 -4.86 -25.75 6.14
N VAL A 195 -5.53 -25.44 7.23
CA VAL A 195 -5.92 -24.07 7.61
C VAL A 195 -4.67 -23.24 7.86
N LEU A 196 -3.68 -23.79 8.59
CA LEU A 196 -2.42 -23.11 8.88
C LEU A 196 -1.67 -22.76 7.60
N ARG A 197 -1.56 -23.66 6.62
CA ARG A 197 -0.91 -23.39 5.32
C ARG A 197 -1.64 -22.32 4.53
N SER A 198 -2.97 -22.41 4.41
CA SER A 198 -3.78 -21.43 3.69
C SER A 198 -3.66 -20.05 4.32
N ALA A 199 -3.73 -19.98 5.65
CA ALA A 199 -3.58 -18.77 6.43
C ALA A 199 -2.20 -18.11 6.25
N THR A 200 -1.12 -18.88 6.37
CA THR A 200 0.26 -18.36 6.23
C THR A 200 0.53 -17.85 4.83
N THR A 201 0.00 -18.51 3.80
CA THR A 201 0.10 -18.04 2.41
C THR A 201 -0.64 -16.71 2.24
N TRP A 202 -1.86 -16.60 2.75
CA TRP A 202 -2.65 -15.37 2.65
C TRP A 202 -2.03 -14.21 3.45
N LEU A 203 -1.56 -14.47 4.68
CA LEU A 203 -0.90 -13.47 5.53
C LEU A 203 0.42 -12.95 4.94
N SER A 204 1.08 -13.75 4.10
CA SER A 204 2.33 -13.35 3.43
C SER A 204 2.14 -12.31 2.33
N GLY A 205 0.91 -12.05 1.90
CA GLY A 205 0.57 -11.10 0.85
C GLY A 205 1.05 -11.51 -0.54
N SER A 206 0.15 -12.05 -1.34
CA SER A 206 0.44 -12.57 -2.68
C SER A 206 -0.54 -12.05 -3.73
N LEU A 207 -0.06 -11.91 -4.96
CA LEU A 207 -0.88 -11.60 -6.14
C LEU A 207 -1.12 -12.83 -7.02
N ALA A 208 -0.71 -14.02 -6.57
CA ALA A 208 -0.83 -15.25 -7.35
C ALA A 208 -2.28 -15.63 -7.66
N GLU A 209 -3.20 -15.33 -6.73
CA GLU A 209 -4.63 -15.65 -6.86
C GLU A 209 -5.46 -14.55 -7.53
N ALA A 210 -4.82 -13.54 -8.11
CA ALA A 210 -5.50 -12.38 -8.70
C ALA A 210 -6.50 -12.72 -9.81
N GLY A 211 -6.31 -13.84 -10.51
CA GLY A 211 -7.23 -14.32 -11.56
C GLY A 211 -8.56 -14.85 -11.05
N PHE A 212 -8.65 -15.20 -9.78
CA PHE A 212 -9.84 -15.79 -9.16
C PHE A 212 -10.74 -14.76 -8.45
N SER A 213 -10.28 -13.52 -8.28
CA SER A 213 -11.05 -12.44 -7.65
C SER A 213 -11.49 -11.40 -8.68
N SER A 214 -12.71 -10.89 -8.54
CA SER A 214 -13.22 -9.85 -9.43
C SER A 214 -12.65 -8.48 -9.05
N PRO A 215 -11.81 -7.86 -9.90
CA PRO A 215 -11.28 -6.52 -9.62
C PRO A 215 -12.38 -5.44 -9.66
N VAL A 216 -13.51 -5.71 -10.30
CA VAL A 216 -14.62 -4.75 -10.44
C VAL A 216 -15.22 -4.38 -9.09
N ALA A 217 -15.45 -5.37 -8.21
CA ALA A 217 -15.96 -5.12 -6.87
C ALA A 217 -15.00 -4.26 -6.04
N ALA A 218 -13.70 -4.54 -6.14
CA ALA A 218 -12.68 -3.73 -5.47
C ALA A 218 -12.64 -2.29 -5.99
N ILE A 219 -12.73 -2.08 -7.30
CA ILE A 219 -12.79 -0.74 -7.92
C ILE A 219 -14.01 0.02 -7.41
N ALA A 220 -15.18 -0.63 -7.33
CA ALA A 220 -16.42 -0.02 -6.85
C ALA A 220 -16.30 0.52 -5.42
N VAL A 221 -15.47 -0.11 -4.57
CA VAL A 221 -15.19 0.33 -3.20
C VAL A 221 -14.03 1.31 -3.13
N MET A 222 -12.96 1.07 -3.89
CA MET A 222 -11.76 1.91 -3.87
C MET A 222 -12.00 3.30 -4.44
N LEU A 223 -12.83 3.42 -5.48
CA LEU A 223 -13.10 4.71 -6.11
C LEU A 223 -13.77 5.71 -5.14
N PRO A 224 -14.85 5.39 -4.42
CA PRO A 224 -15.37 6.27 -3.36
C PRO A 224 -14.33 6.57 -2.28
N GLY A 225 -13.58 5.57 -1.81
CA GLY A 225 -12.51 5.76 -0.83
C GLY A 225 -11.46 6.77 -1.31
N PHE A 226 -11.01 6.66 -2.55
CA PHE A 226 -10.06 7.58 -3.15
C PHE A 226 -10.62 9.02 -3.26
N LEU A 227 -11.86 9.17 -3.70
CA LEU A 227 -12.52 10.48 -3.78
C LEU A 227 -12.67 11.13 -2.41
N ILE A 228 -13.01 10.35 -1.37
CA ILE A 228 -13.05 10.79 0.02
C ILE A 228 -11.67 11.32 0.45
N LEU A 229 -10.59 10.58 0.21
CA LEU A 229 -9.24 11.01 0.55
C LEU A 229 -8.80 12.26 -0.22
N LEU A 230 -9.10 12.34 -1.52
CA LEU A 230 -8.80 13.54 -2.32
C LEU A 230 -9.56 14.78 -1.83
N SER A 231 -10.81 14.61 -1.36
CA SER A 231 -11.61 15.71 -0.81
C SER A 231 -11.08 16.18 0.55
N ALA A 232 -10.50 15.26 1.35
CA ALA A 232 -9.85 15.57 2.62
C ALA A 232 -8.53 16.32 2.44
N GLY A 233 -7.85 16.15 1.32
CA GLY A 233 -6.46 16.57 1.12
C GLY A 233 -6.18 18.03 1.45
N ARG A 234 -7.06 18.98 1.05
CA ARG A 234 -6.88 20.40 1.38
C ARG A 234 -7.03 20.70 2.88
N ARG A 235 -7.96 20.01 3.56
CA ARG A 235 -8.15 20.13 5.01
C ARG A 235 -7.01 19.50 5.79
N LEU A 236 -6.41 18.45 5.25
CA LEU A 236 -5.18 17.84 5.79
C LEU A 236 -3.97 18.79 5.66
N ASP A 237 -3.89 19.63 4.60
CA ASP A 237 -2.87 20.67 4.51
C ASP A 237 -3.00 21.68 5.66
N VAL A 238 -4.22 22.09 6.01
CA VAL A 238 -4.49 23.00 7.14
C VAL A 238 -4.21 22.30 8.47
N LEU A 239 -4.54 21.01 8.63
CA LEU A 239 -4.27 20.25 9.85
C LEU A 239 -2.77 20.21 10.19
N MET A 240 -1.89 20.17 9.19
CA MET A 240 -0.43 20.19 9.37
C MET A 240 0.11 21.47 10.04
N THR A 241 -0.71 22.52 10.20
CA THR A 241 -0.34 23.72 10.98
C THR A 241 -0.69 23.60 12.46
N GLY A 242 -1.18 22.42 12.88
CA GLY A 242 -1.63 22.11 14.25
C GLY A 242 -3.15 22.11 14.40
N GLU A 243 -3.66 21.26 15.30
CA GLU A 243 -5.11 21.06 15.52
C GLU A 243 -5.84 22.35 15.93
N ASP A 244 -5.24 23.14 16.83
CA ASP A 244 -5.82 24.39 17.33
C ASP A 244 -5.92 25.44 16.21
N THR A 245 -4.86 25.57 15.42
CA THR A 245 -4.83 26.47 14.26
C THR A 245 -5.86 26.04 13.21
N ALA A 246 -5.93 24.75 12.89
CA ALA A 246 -6.88 24.20 11.94
C ALA A 246 -8.34 24.45 12.38
N SER A 247 -8.61 24.27 13.67
CA SER A 247 -9.93 24.56 14.26
C SER A 247 -10.30 26.04 14.16
N SER A 248 -9.35 26.94 14.45
CA SER A 248 -9.53 28.38 14.30
C SER A 248 -9.78 28.82 12.86
N MET A 249 -9.25 28.07 11.87
CA MET A 249 -9.49 28.27 10.45
C MET A 249 -10.81 27.62 9.96
N GLY A 250 -11.64 27.08 10.86
CA GLY A 250 -12.93 26.49 10.55
C GLY A 250 -12.90 25.04 10.09
N VAL A 251 -11.78 24.33 10.26
CA VAL A 251 -11.69 22.90 9.95
C VAL A 251 -12.21 22.09 11.14
N SER A 252 -13.28 21.32 10.93
CA SER A 252 -13.73 20.33 11.92
C SER A 252 -12.77 19.15 11.94
N VAL A 253 -11.80 19.17 12.86
CA VAL A 253 -10.74 18.14 12.98
C VAL A 253 -11.34 16.76 13.25
N GLY A 254 -12.39 16.67 14.10
CA GLY A 254 -13.08 15.40 14.36
C GLY A 254 -13.71 14.77 13.11
N ALA A 255 -14.42 15.59 12.32
CA ALA A 255 -15.02 15.12 11.06
C ALA A 255 -13.94 14.74 10.03
N LEU A 256 -12.83 15.50 9.98
CA LEU A 256 -11.71 15.21 9.11
C LEU A 256 -11.02 13.88 9.46
N ARG A 257 -10.87 13.56 10.76
CA ARG A 257 -10.35 12.27 11.23
C ARG A 257 -11.23 11.12 10.74
N VAL A 258 -12.53 11.19 11.00
CA VAL A 258 -13.48 10.15 10.58
C VAL A 258 -13.47 10.00 9.06
N GLN A 259 -13.51 11.08 8.31
CA GLN A 259 -13.47 11.06 6.86
C GLN A 259 -12.19 10.40 6.31
N THR A 260 -11.03 10.78 6.85
CA THR A 260 -9.73 10.25 6.39
C THR A 260 -9.61 8.76 6.72
N VAL A 261 -10.02 8.36 7.93
CA VAL A 261 -9.97 6.96 8.37
C VAL A 261 -10.92 6.09 7.54
N ILE A 262 -12.15 6.54 7.26
CA ILE A 262 -13.09 5.80 6.41
C ILE A 262 -12.55 5.67 4.99
N GLY A 263 -12.06 6.76 4.39
CA GLY A 263 -11.47 6.71 3.05
C GLY A 263 -10.27 5.75 2.98
N ALA A 264 -9.39 5.80 3.99
CA ALA A 264 -8.24 4.90 4.08
C ALA A 264 -8.68 3.45 4.30
N ALA A 265 -9.68 3.19 5.15
CA ALA A 265 -10.20 1.84 5.41
C ALA A 265 -10.83 1.20 4.16
N LEU A 266 -11.58 1.97 3.36
CA LEU A 266 -12.16 1.50 2.10
C LEU A 266 -11.04 1.13 1.10
N MET A 267 -10.06 1.99 0.93
CA MET A 267 -8.93 1.76 0.02
C MET A 267 -8.08 0.57 0.46
N THR A 268 -7.69 0.54 1.74
CA THR A 268 -6.82 -0.51 2.29
C THR A 268 -7.55 -1.83 2.43
N GLY A 269 -8.79 -1.81 2.91
CA GLY A 269 -9.61 -3.02 3.05
C GLY A 269 -9.83 -3.71 1.70
N ALA A 270 -10.16 -2.94 0.66
CA ALA A 270 -10.26 -3.48 -0.70
C ALA A 270 -8.91 -3.95 -1.26
N ALA A 271 -7.81 -3.25 -0.97
CA ALA A 271 -6.47 -3.69 -1.38
C ALA A 271 -6.09 -5.02 -0.72
N VAL A 272 -6.22 -5.11 0.61
CA VAL A 272 -5.88 -6.31 1.39
C VAL A 272 -6.79 -7.49 1.03
N SER A 273 -8.05 -7.24 0.69
CA SER A 273 -8.96 -8.31 0.24
C SER A 273 -8.52 -8.99 -1.08
N LEU A 274 -7.77 -8.25 -1.92
CA LEU A 274 -7.26 -8.78 -3.20
C LEU A 274 -5.90 -9.46 -3.10
N SER A 275 -5.06 -9.04 -2.15
CA SER A 275 -3.65 -9.44 -2.12
C SER A 275 -3.17 -10.05 -0.82
N GLY A 276 -4.02 -10.11 0.21
CA GLY A 276 -3.54 -10.33 1.56
C GLY A 276 -2.75 -9.14 2.10
N ILE A 277 -1.98 -9.35 3.17
CA ILE A 277 -1.31 -8.26 3.88
C ILE A 277 0.00 -7.88 3.19
N ILE A 278 0.09 -6.64 2.71
CA ILE A 278 1.31 -6.04 2.18
C ILE A 278 1.65 -4.83 3.05
N GLY A 279 2.70 -4.93 3.85
CA GLY A 279 3.19 -3.83 4.68
C GLY A 279 4.19 -2.92 3.96
N PHE A 280 4.59 -1.84 4.61
CA PHE A 280 5.60 -0.86 4.19
C PHE A 280 5.27 -0.02 2.95
N LEU A 281 4.48 -0.50 1.99
CA LEU A 281 4.20 0.19 0.74
C LEU A 281 3.51 1.54 0.99
N GLY A 282 2.49 1.54 1.87
CA GLY A 282 1.75 2.74 2.27
C GLY A 282 2.60 3.77 3.01
N MET A 283 3.68 3.32 3.64
CA MET A 283 4.61 4.19 4.34
C MET A 283 5.75 4.68 3.42
N MET A 284 6.30 3.81 2.58
CA MET A 284 7.49 4.08 1.76
C MET A 284 7.21 5.05 0.60
N ILE A 285 6.17 4.83 -0.18
CA ILE A 285 5.87 5.60 -1.39
C ILE A 285 5.58 7.08 -1.10
N PRO A 286 4.70 7.44 -0.14
CA PRO A 286 4.47 8.84 0.19
C PRO A 286 5.71 9.56 0.71
N ASN A 287 6.58 8.86 1.46
CA ASN A 287 7.82 9.43 1.97
C ASN A 287 8.82 9.78 0.86
N VAL A 288 8.95 8.91 -0.16
CA VAL A 288 9.78 9.19 -1.33
C VAL A 288 9.25 10.41 -2.08
N LEU A 289 7.93 10.47 -2.30
CA LEU A 289 7.30 11.59 -3.00
C LEU A 289 7.35 12.90 -2.21
N ALA A 290 7.15 12.87 -0.89
CA ALA A 290 7.22 14.07 -0.06
C ALA A 290 8.59 14.76 -0.12
N GLN A 291 9.66 14.00 -0.33
CA GLN A 291 11.03 14.56 -0.49
C GLN A 291 11.26 15.17 -1.88
N THR A 292 10.52 14.76 -2.89
CA THR A 292 10.75 15.15 -4.30
C THR A 292 9.70 16.12 -4.83
N VAL A 293 8.45 15.97 -4.39
CA VAL A 293 7.29 16.74 -4.87
C VAL A 293 6.75 17.56 -3.72
N GLY A 294 7.22 18.80 -3.60
CA GLY A 294 6.58 19.77 -2.71
C GLY A 294 5.13 20.04 -3.15
N GLY A 295 4.26 20.40 -2.22
CA GLY A 295 2.91 20.81 -2.57
C GLY A 295 1.82 20.26 -1.64
N SER A 296 0.56 20.38 -2.05
CA SER A 296 -0.58 20.04 -1.21
C SER A 296 -0.72 18.53 -1.01
N ARG A 297 -1.27 18.13 0.12
CA ARG A 297 -1.57 16.73 0.47
C ARG A 297 -2.50 16.07 -0.55
N ARG A 298 -3.39 16.83 -1.16
CA ARG A 298 -4.22 16.32 -2.25
C ARG A 298 -3.38 15.81 -3.44
N LYS A 299 -2.33 16.55 -3.84
CA LYS A 299 -1.41 16.13 -4.89
C LYS A 299 -0.58 14.94 -4.44
N LEU A 300 -0.11 14.95 -3.20
CA LEU A 300 0.66 13.85 -2.63
C LEU A 300 -0.13 12.55 -2.61
N ILE A 301 -1.42 12.56 -2.21
CA ILE A 301 -2.31 11.40 -2.22
C ILE A 301 -2.47 10.86 -3.64
N ALA A 302 -2.74 11.73 -4.64
CA ALA A 302 -2.93 11.31 -6.02
C ALA A 302 -1.65 10.72 -6.64
N LEU A 303 -0.50 11.35 -6.42
CA LEU A 303 0.79 10.88 -6.92
C LEU A 303 1.25 9.61 -6.20
N SER A 304 0.94 9.47 -4.89
CA SER A 304 1.22 8.25 -4.14
C SER A 304 0.41 7.07 -4.67
N ALA A 305 -0.87 7.27 -5.01
CA ALA A 305 -1.67 6.26 -5.67
C ALA A 305 -1.04 5.80 -6.98
N TRP A 306 -0.64 6.75 -7.83
CA TRP A 306 -0.03 6.44 -9.12
C TRP A 306 1.32 5.73 -8.96
N LEU A 307 2.25 6.28 -8.17
CA LEU A 307 3.59 5.71 -8.01
C LEU A 307 3.53 4.35 -7.30
N GLY A 308 2.63 4.20 -6.31
CA GLY A 308 2.43 2.94 -5.61
C GLY A 308 1.90 1.83 -6.52
N ALA A 309 0.97 2.17 -7.43
CA ALA A 309 0.48 1.26 -8.46
C ALA A 309 1.63 0.74 -9.33
N VAL A 310 2.41 1.64 -9.91
CA VAL A 310 3.54 1.29 -10.78
C VAL A 310 4.62 0.52 -10.02
N PHE A 311 4.94 0.97 -8.81
CA PHE A 311 5.98 0.34 -7.99
C PHE A 311 5.64 -1.10 -7.62
N LEU A 312 4.42 -1.36 -7.13
CA LEU A 312 4.03 -2.72 -6.75
C LEU A 312 4.00 -3.66 -7.96
N MET A 313 3.51 -3.19 -9.10
CA MET A 313 3.53 -3.95 -10.36
C MET A 313 4.95 -4.31 -10.80
N VAL A 314 5.88 -3.36 -10.73
CA VAL A 314 7.29 -3.60 -11.10
C VAL A 314 7.96 -4.56 -10.12
N VAL A 315 7.71 -4.41 -8.82
CA VAL A 315 8.27 -5.31 -7.80
C VAL A 315 7.73 -6.73 -7.95
N ASP A 316 6.43 -6.91 -8.21
CA ASP A 316 5.84 -8.22 -8.49
C ASP A 316 6.44 -8.86 -9.74
N GLY A 317 6.58 -8.09 -10.83
CA GLY A 317 7.24 -8.56 -12.05
C GLY A 317 8.69 -8.97 -11.82
N ALA A 318 9.44 -8.15 -11.09
CA ALA A 318 10.83 -8.43 -10.75
C ALA A 318 10.95 -9.67 -9.84
N ALA A 319 10.07 -9.80 -8.84
CA ALA A 319 10.04 -10.97 -7.95
C ALA A 319 9.86 -12.27 -8.77
N ARG A 320 8.84 -12.33 -9.62
CA ARG A 320 8.58 -13.48 -10.49
C ARG A 320 9.75 -13.86 -11.40
N TRP A 321 10.44 -12.85 -11.93
CA TRP A 321 11.58 -13.10 -12.81
C TRP A 321 12.82 -13.60 -12.07
N LEU A 322 13.06 -13.09 -10.86
CA LEU A 322 14.25 -13.41 -10.07
C LEU A 322 14.18 -14.79 -9.41
N THR A 323 12.97 -15.21 -9.02
CA THR A 323 12.79 -16.40 -8.17
C THR A 323 12.22 -17.60 -8.92
N TYR A 324 12.04 -17.47 -10.23
CA TYR A 324 11.55 -18.60 -11.05
C TYR A 324 12.32 -19.91 -10.74
N PRO A 325 11.65 -21.07 -10.58
CA PRO A 325 10.23 -21.33 -10.77
C PRO A 325 9.31 -21.07 -9.55
N VAL A 326 9.82 -20.51 -8.47
CA VAL A 326 9.07 -20.27 -7.23
C VAL A 326 8.37 -18.90 -7.33
N ASP A 327 7.06 -18.87 -7.09
CA ASP A 327 6.30 -17.63 -7.00
C ASP A 327 6.37 -17.09 -5.56
N LEU A 328 7.27 -16.13 -5.32
CA LEU A 328 7.41 -15.51 -4.01
C LEU A 328 6.27 -14.53 -3.74
N PRO A 329 5.63 -14.58 -2.56
CA PRO A 329 4.67 -13.56 -2.14
C PRO A 329 5.30 -12.16 -2.19
N VAL A 330 4.66 -11.24 -2.92
CA VAL A 330 5.17 -9.87 -3.09
C VAL A 330 5.27 -9.11 -1.78
N GLY A 331 4.42 -9.44 -0.79
CA GLY A 331 4.47 -8.85 0.55
C GLY A 331 5.81 -9.10 1.25
N ILE A 332 6.38 -10.29 1.10
CA ILE A 332 7.72 -10.61 1.64
C ILE A 332 8.79 -9.75 0.96
N VAL A 333 8.71 -9.59 -0.36
CA VAL A 333 9.68 -8.79 -1.13
C VAL A 333 9.62 -7.32 -0.72
N ILE A 334 8.41 -6.76 -0.56
CA ILE A 334 8.22 -5.39 -0.09
C ILE A 334 8.74 -5.21 1.34
N ALA A 335 8.51 -6.18 2.23
CA ALA A 335 9.02 -6.12 3.60
C ALA A 335 10.56 -6.12 3.65
N LEU A 336 11.20 -6.94 2.81
CA LEU A 336 12.66 -6.99 2.67
C LEU A 336 13.24 -5.68 2.10
N LEU A 337 12.50 -4.98 1.25
CA LEU A 337 12.91 -3.67 0.72
C LEU A 337 12.62 -2.54 1.74
N GLY A 338 11.51 -2.63 2.46
CA GLY A 338 11.05 -1.61 3.38
C GLY A 338 11.96 -1.42 4.60
N GLY A 339 12.42 -2.51 5.22
CA GLY A 339 13.30 -2.46 6.38
C GLY A 339 14.58 -1.64 6.15
N PRO A 340 15.42 -2.00 5.16
CA PRO A 340 16.62 -1.23 4.81
C PRO A 340 16.33 0.21 4.36
N PHE A 341 15.21 0.44 3.66
CA PHE A 341 14.80 1.78 3.24
C PHE A 341 14.58 2.70 4.45
N PHE A 342 13.86 2.23 5.48
CA PHE A 342 13.64 3.02 6.68
C PHE A 342 14.89 3.21 7.52
N MET A 343 15.74 2.20 7.60
CA MET A 343 17.05 2.33 8.24
C MET A 343 17.88 3.43 7.57
N TYR A 344 17.89 3.47 6.24
CA TYR A 344 18.57 4.54 5.48
C TYR A 344 17.97 5.93 5.76
N LEU A 345 16.64 6.05 5.77
CA LEU A 345 15.98 7.34 6.09
C LEU A 345 16.30 7.83 7.50
N PHE A 346 16.45 6.93 8.46
CA PHE A 346 16.77 7.26 9.84
C PHE A 346 18.23 7.71 10.02
N ILE A 347 19.15 7.11 9.29
CA ILE A 347 20.59 7.40 9.39
C ILE A 347 20.96 8.71 8.64
N LYS A 348 20.25 9.07 7.58
CA LYS A 348 20.55 10.23 6.73
C LYS A 348 20.59 11.56 7.51
N PRO A 349 19.63 11.93 8.38
CA PRO A 349 19.69 13.16 9.15
C PRO A 349 20.75 13.13 10.26
N LEU A 350 21.18 11.96 10.75
CA LEU A 350 22.26 11.84 11.73
C LEU A 350 23.64 12.16 11.16
N LYS A 351 23.84 11.96 9.86
CA LYS A 351 25.11 12.28 9.16
C LYS A 351 25.20 13.71 8.66
N SER A 352 24.10 14.48 8.69
CA SER A 352 24.06 15.88 8.24
C SER A 352 24.20 16.88 9.42
N ARG A 353 24.36 16.40 10.62
CA ARG A 353 24.74 17.14 11.83
C ARG A 353 26.19 16.85 12.18
#